data_c582801e5e73721538d19bf986169721
#
_entry.id   c582801e5e73721538d19bf986169721
#
_cell.length_a   1.000
_cell.length_b   1.000
_cell.length_c   1.000
_cell.angle_alpha   90.00
_cell.angle_beta   90.00
_cell.angle_gamma   90.00
#
_symmetry.space_group_name_H-M   'P 1'
#
loop_
_entity.id
_entity.type
_entity.pdbx_description
1 polymer ?
#
loop_
_entity_poly.entity_id
_entity_poly.type
_entity_poly.pdbx_seq_one_letter_code
_entity_poly.pdbx_strand_id
1 'polypeptide(L)'
;MKNSFLILATALVLTSCASKSSFNSFYEENKEECEFSISSPAFIANLFIPKEDVGEYKALFKKVKHYKVMIFSDASTSLDRKFERFIKQRKYETIFSVNQHGDKVQLYFLQHKNAIREIVLKIKSDNDFVVLGLKMNMLESDFNKIIKNSDNRISRN
;
A
#
# COMPACT_ATOMS: atom_id res chain seq x y z
N MET A 1 -30.80 -23.26 -33.67
CA MET A 1 -30.47 -21.83 -33.47
C MET A 1 -30.65 -21.33 -32.02
N LYS A 2 -31.53 -21.93 -31.20
CA LYS A 2 -31.74 -21.50 -29.79
C LYS A 2 -30.54 -21.78 -28.87
N ASN A 3 -29.75 -22.82 -29.10
CA ASN A 3 -28.64 -23.22 -28.21
C ASN A 3 -27.35 -22.38 -28.40
N SER A 4 -27.15 -21.78 -29.58
CA SER A 4 -25.97 -20.94 -29.84
C SER A 4 -26.03 -19.58 -29.13
N PHE A 5 -27.23 -19.07 -28.85
CA PHE A 5 -27.42 -17.81 -28.15
C PHE A 5 -27.10 -17.93 -26.63
N LEU A 6 -27.37 -19.11 -26.07
CA LEU A 6 -27.09 -19.38 -24.65
C LEU A 6 -25.59 -19.46 -24.38
N ILE A 7 -24.81 -20.01 -25.30
CA ILE A 7 -23.34 -20.15 -25.16
C ILE A 7 -22.66 -18.79 -25.26
N LEU A 8 -23.13 -17.89 -26.09
CA LEU A 8 -22.60 -16.55 -26.27
C LEU A 8 -22.85 -15.66 -25.01
N ALA A 9 -24.01 -15.83 -24.37
CA ALA A 9 -24.33 -15.07 -23.14
C ALA A 9 -23.48 -15.49 -21.94
N THR A 10 -23.06 -16.75 -21.85
CA THR A 10 -22.22 -17.27 -20.74
C THR A 10 -20.76 -16.82 -20.83
N ALA A 11 -20.26 -16.55 -22.04
CA ALA A 11 -18.90 -16.09 -22.26
C ALA A 11 -18.64 -14.63 -21.82
N LEU A 12 -19.68 -13.80 -21.72
CA LEU A 12 -19.59 -12.37 -21.37
C LEU A 12 -19.49 -12.12 -19.86
N VAL A 13 -19.73 -13.12 -19.00
CA VAL A 13 -19.74 -12.94 -17.55
C VAL A 13 -18.35 -13.12 -16.91
N LEU A 14 -17.36 -13.63 -17.64
CA LEU A 14 -16.04 -13.97 -17.10
C LEU A 14 -15.00 -12.83 -17.14
N THR A 15 -15.32 -11.65 -17.65
CA THR A 15 -14.34 -10.55 -17.78
C THR A 15 -14.39 -9.50 -16.67
N SER A 16 -15.18 -9.68 -15.62
CA SER A 16 -15.17 -8.79 -14.45
C SER A 16 -14.09 -9.18 -13.43
N CYS A 17 -12.84 -9.35 -13.88
CA CYS A 17 -11.69 -9.23 -12.99
C CYS A 17 -11.44 -7.74 -12.75
N ALA A 18 -12.27 -7.08 -11.94
CA ALA A 18 -11.86 -5.86 -11.28
C ALA A 18 -10.55 -6.19 -10.55
N SER A 19 -9.42 -5.67 -11.02
CA SER A 19 -8.13 -5.87 -10.37
C SER A 19 -8.22 -5.27 -8.95
N LYS A 20 -8.54 -6.14 -7.97
CA LYS A 20 -8.48 -5.74 -6.56
C LYS A 20 -7.06 -5.23 -6.33
N SER A 21 -6.96 -4.09 -5.64
CA SER A 21 -5.69 -3.56 -5.16
C SER A 21 -4.87 -4.71 -4.56
N SER A 22 -3.58 -4.80 -4.91
CA SER A 22 -2.72 -5.89 -4.42
C SER A 22 -2.66 -5.92 -2.90
N PHE A 23 -2.53 -4.75 -2.26
CA PHE A 23 -2.52 -4.65 -0.79
C PHE A 23 -3.89 -5.00 -0.20
N ASN A 24 -4.98 -4.75 -0.92
CA ASN A 24 -6.31 -5.16 -0.46
C ASN A 24 -6.41 -6.68 -0.26
N SER A 25 -5.78 -7.49 -1.10
CA SER A 25 -5.80 -8.95 -0.90
C SER A 25 -5.07 -9.34 0.39
N PHE A 26 -3.89 -8.79 0.63
CA PHE A 26 -3.14 -9.03 1.87
C PHE A 26 -3.93 -8.59 3.11
N TYR A 27 -4.57 -7.42 3.05
CA TYR A 27 -5.41 -6.90 4.13
C TYR A 27 -6.57 -7.84 4.44
N GLU A 28 -7.37 -8.23 3.44
CA GLU A 28 -8.54 -9.11 3.64
C GLU A 28 -8.16 -10.49 4.16
N GLU A 29 -7.01 -11.03 3.74
CA GLU A 29 -6.51 -12.33 4.18
C GLU A 29 -5.99 -12.34 5.62
N ASN A 30 -5.58 -11.18 6.17
CA ASN A 30 -4.88 -11.12 7.45
C ASN A 30 -5.56 -10.19 8.50
N LYS A 31 -6.61 -9.46 8.16
CA LYS A 31 -7.24 -8.49 9.07
C LYS A 31 -7.78 -9.10 10.36
N GLU A 32 -8.19 -10.36 10.33
CA GLU A 32 -8.70 -11.09 11.51
C GLU A 32 -7.56 -11.52 12.47
N GLU A 33 -6.31 -11.54 11.99
CA GLU A 33 -5.13 -11.84 12.81
C GLU A 33 -4.54 -10.58 13.45
N CYS A 34 -5.04 -9.37 13.09
CA CYS A 34 -4.57 -8.10 13.63
C CYS A 34 -5.15 -7.82 15.02
N GLU A 35 -4.35 -7.23 15.89
CA GLU A 35 -4.87 -6.57 17.10
C GLU A 35 -5.75 -5.37 16.73
N PHE A 36 -5.32 -4.63 15.69
CA PHE A 36 -6.10 -3.51 15.15
C PHE A 36 -5.98 -3.48 13.63
N SER A 37 -7.12 -3.30 12.97
CA SER A 37 -7.16 -3.06 11.53
C SER A 37 -8.22 -2.04 11.16
N ILE A 38 -7.88 -1.14 10.24
CA ILE A 38 -8.81 -0.14 9.71
C ILE A 38 -8.64 0.02 8.21
N SER A 39 -9.76 0.18 7.52
CA SER A 39 -9.82 0.50 6.10
C SER A 39 -10.71 1.72 5.91
N SER A 40 -10.15 2.83 5.42
CA SER A 40 -10.86 4.10 5.32
C SER A 40 -10.64 4.79 3.97
N PRO A 41 -11.69 5.32 3.35
CA PRO A 41 -11.55 6.26 2.24
C PRO A 41 -10.74 7.50 2.66
N ALA A 42 -9.96 8.05 1.75
CA ALA A 42 -9.06 9.16 2.05
C ALA A 42 -9.78 10.42 2.56
N PHE A 43 -11.01 10.69 2.08
CA PHE A 43 -11.75 11.87 2.53
C PHE A 43 -12.11 11.82 4.04
N ILE A 44 -12.30 10.62 4.61
CA ILE A 44 -12.53 10.43 6.05
C ILE A 44 -11.18 10.52 6.79
N ALA A 45 -10.18 9.76 6.36
CA ALA A 45 -8.87 9.73 7.03
C ALA A 45 -8.22 11.12 7.08
N ASN A 46 -8.35 11.92 6.00
CA ASN A 46 -7.79 13.26 5.92
C ASN A 46 -8.42 14.28 6.90
N LEU A 47 -9.55 13.96 7.53
CA LEU A 47 -10.12 14.77 8.61
C LEU A 47 -9.29 14.68 9.89
N PHE A 48 -8.58 13.57 10.08
CA PHE A 48 -7.80 13.27 11.27
C PHE A 48 -6.29 13.52 11.08
N ILE A 49 -5.83 13.76 9.85
CA ILE A 49 -4.43 14.09 9.57
C ILE A 49 -4.24 15.59 9.69
N PRO A 50 -3.42 16.09 10.64
CA PRO A 50 -3.14 17.50 10.78
C PRO A 50 -2.51 18.06 9.52
N LYS A 51 -3.05 19.16 8.99
CA LYS A 51 -2.58 19.75 7.71
C LYS A 51 -1.17 20.31 7.81
N GLU A 52 -0.73 20.64 9.02
CA GLU A 52 0.58 21.19 9.34
C GLU A 52 1.66 20.10 9.27
N ASP A 53 1.34 18.86 9.66
CA ASP A 53 2.27 17.74 9.69
C ASP A 53 2.57 17.16 8.31
N VAL A 54 1.70 17.35 7.34
CA VAL A 54 1.92 16.80 5.99
C VAL A 54 2.87 17.64 5.13
N GLY A 55 3.09 18.93 5.45
CA GLY A 55 4.07 19.78 4.82
C GLY A 55 4.20 19.60 3.31
N GLU A 56 5.40 19.26 2.85
CA GLU A 56 5.76 19.01 1.45
C GLU A 56 5.09 17.74 0.85
N TYR A 57 4.71 16.77 1.70
CA TYR A 57 4.03 15.55 1.26
C TYR A 57 2.53 15.76 0.96
N LYS A 58 2.03 16.98 1.13
CA LYS A 58 0.63 17.33 0.85
C LYS A 58 0.18 16.93 -0.56
N ALA A 59 1.07 17.03 -1.54
CA ALA A 59 0.82 16.63 -2.93
C ALA A 59 0.60 15.11 -3.05
N LEU A 60 1.36 14.31 -2.29
CA LEU A 60 1.22 12.87 -2.21
C LEU A 60 -0.11 12.48 -1.53
N PHE A 61 -0.40 13.05 -0.36
CA PHE A 61 -1.62 12.75 0.38
C PHE A 61 -2.90 13.10 -0.40
N LYS A 62 -2.90 14.16 -1.20
CA LYS A 62 -4.00 14.51 -2.11
C LYS A 62 -4.29 13.45 -3.19
N LYS A 63 -3.32 12.61 -3.53
CA LYS A 63 -3.47 11.55 -4.54
C LYS A 63 -3.92 10.22 -3.92
N VAL A 64 -3.87 10.09 -2.60
CA VAL A 64 -4.36 8.91 -1.89
C VAL A 64 -5.88 8.85 -2.01
N LYS A 65 -6.39 7.66 -2.30
CA LYS A 65 -7.82 7.37 -2.42
C LYS A 65 -8.33 6.56 -1.25
N HIS A 66 -7.46 5.73 -0.66
CA HIS A 66 -7.82 4.81 0.41
C HIS A 66 -6.60 4.50 1.28
N TYR A 67 -6.84 4.40 2.58
CA TYR A 67 -5.87 4.00 3.60
C TYR A 67 -6.27 2.65 4.18
N LYS A 68 -5.27 1.82 4.47
CA LYS A 68 -5.43 0.58 5.23
C LYS A 68 -4.29 0.49 6.22
N VAL A 69 -4.63 0.30 7.48
CA VAL A 69 -3.65 0.10 8.56
C VAL A 69 -3.89 -1.26 9.18
N MET A 70 -2.83 -1.95 9.51
CA MET A 70 -2.83 -3.23 10.22
C MET A 70 -1.75 -3.16 11.30
N ILE A 71 -2.12 -3.50 12.53
CA ILE A 71 -1.22 -3.58 13.67
C ILE A 71 -1.32 -4.98 14.26
N PHE A 72 -0.19 -5.62 14.41
CA PHE A 72 -0.05 -6.94 15.02
C PHE A 72 0.84 -6.81 16.25
N SER A 73 0.39 -7.29 17.39
CA SER A 73 1.12 -7.28 18.66
C SER A 73 2.20 -8.36 18.79
N ASP A 74 2.30 -9.23 17.80
CA ASP A 74 3.35 -10.23 17.71
C ASP A 74 4.01 -10.15 16.34
N ALA A 75 5.22 -9.61 16.30
CA ALA A 75 6.06 -9.56 15.10
C ALA A 75 6.60 -10.95 14.73
N SER A 76 5.70 -11.96 14.69
CA SER A 76 6.11 -13.33 14.42
C SER A 76 6.91 -13.45 13.13
N THR A 77 7.93 -14.28 13.15
CA THR A 77 8.75 -14.54 11.95
C THR A 77 7.90 -15.12 10.80
N SER A 78 6.77 -15.75 11.12
CA SER A 78 5.82 -16.29 10.13
C SER A 78 5.09 -15.17 9.37
N LEU A 79 4.60 -14.15 10.08
CA LEU A 79 3.91 -13.00 9.50
C LEU A 79 4.86 -12.17 8.63
N ASP A 80 6.08 -11.91 9.12
CA ASP A 80 7.10 -11.21 8.37
C ASP A 80 7.41 -11.93 7.04
N ARG A 81 7.61 -13.25 7.09
CA ARG A 81 7.81 -14.07 5.87
C ARG A 81 6.59 -14.07 4.94
N LYS A 82 5.37 -14.05 5.49
CA LYS A 82 4.12 -13.97 4.73
C LYS A 82 4.05 -12.64 3.98
N PHE A 83 4.38 -11.54 4.66
CA PHE A 83 4.43 -10.21 4.07
C PHE A 83 5.52 -10.09 2.99
N GLU A 84 6.76 -10.52 3.26
CA GLU A 84 7.85 -10.47 2.28
C GLU A 84 7.53 -11.29 1.02
N ARG A 85 6.89 -12.44 1.19
CA ARG A 85 6.41 -13.25 0.06
C ARG A 85 5.36 -12.50 -0.76
N PHE A 86 4.42 -11.84 -0.09
CA PHE A 86 3.39 -11.01 -0.73
C PHE A 86 4.03 -9.89 -1.56
N ILE A 87 4.95 -9.11 -0.98
CA ILE A 87 5.67 -8.03 -1.64
C ILE A 87 6.36 -8.52 -2.92
N LYS A 88 7.09 -9.63 -2.81
CA LYS A 88 7.81 -10.24 -3.93
C LYS A 88 6.86 -10.76 -5.03
N GLN A 89 5.81 -11.48 -4.66
CA GLN A 89 4.86 -12.05 -5.63
C GLN A 89 4.08 -10.98 -6.39
N ARG A 90 3.77 -9.88 -5.72
CA ARG A 90 3.04 -8.74 -6.31
C ARG A 90 3.97 -7.73 -6.99
N LYS A 91 5.29 -7.98 -6.99
CA LYS A 91 6.30 -7.17 -7.67
C LYS A 91 6.33 -5.72 -7.18
N TYR A 92 6.20 -5.53 -5.86
CA TYR A 92 6.49 -4.23 -5.27
C TYR A 92 8.00 -3.95 -5.35
N GLU A 93 8.32 -2.70 -5.58
CA GLU A 93 9.69 -2.19 -5.57
C GLU A 93 9.97 -1.48 -4.25
N THR A 94 11.19 -1.63 -3.72
CA THR A 94 11.60 -0.99 -2.48
C THR A 94 12.11 0.42 -2.76
N ILE A 95 11.55 1.41 -2.07
CA ILE A 95 12.04 2.80 -2.11
C ILE A 95 13.22 2.94 -1.15
N PHE A 96 13.02 2.53 0.10
CA PHE A 96 14.09 2.49 1.10
C PHE A 96 13.85 1.37 2.12
N SER A 97 14.93 1.00 2.81
CA SER A 97 14.92 0.10 3.96
C SER A 97 15.94 0.61 4.97
N VAL A 98 15.47 0.96 6.15
CA VAL A 98 16.31 1.43 7.27
C VAL A 98 16.19 0.45 8.42
N ASN A 99 17.31 0.14 9.06
CA ASN A 99 17.37 -0.65 10.27
C ASN A 99 18.11 0.16 11.32
N GLN A 100 17.43 0.51 12.41
CA GLN A 100 17.98 1.34 13.47
C GLN A 100 17.46 0.87 14.82
N HIS A 101 18.37 0.57 15.76
CA HIS A 101 18.07 0.16 17.13
C HIS A 101 17.13 -1.06 17.27
N GLY A 102 17.14 -1.97 16.30
CA GLY A 102 16.23 -3.13 16.26
C GLY A 102 14.96 -2.90 15.44
N ASP A 103 14.59 -1.66 15.20
CA ASP A 103 13.45 -1.33 14.35
C ASP A 103 13.83 -1.38 12.88
N LYS A 104 12.96 -1.98 12.09
CA LYS A 104 13.10 -2.04 10.64
C LYS A 104 11.95 -1.32 9.97
N VAL A 105 12.27 -0.26 9.22
CA VAL A 105 11.31 0.52 8.43
C VAL A 105 11.57 0.30 6.96
N GLN A 106 10.55 -0.11 6.23
CA GLN A 106 10.64 -0.38 4.80
C GLN A 106 9.47 0.26 4.07
N LEU A 107 9.77 0.95 2.97
CA LEU A 107 8.78 1.57 2.11
C LEU A 107 8.84 0.93 0.73
N TYR A 108 7.68 0.52 0.25
CA TYR A 108 7.49 -0.14 -1.04
C TYR A 108 6.49 0.62 -1.89
N PHE A 109 6.60 0.50 -3.20
CA PHE A 109 5.58 0.98 -4.13
C PHE A 109 5.24 -0.06 -5.18
N LEU A 110 4.03 0.03 -5.68
CA LEU A 110 3.56 -0.74 -6.82
C LEU A 110 3.24 0.21 -7.97
N GLN A 111 3.97 0.03 -9.06
CA GLN A 111 3.75 0.77 -10.29
C GLN A 111 2.96 -0.06 -11.31
N HIS A 112 2.07 0.58 -12.02
CA HIS A 112 1.44 0.00 -13.20
C HIS A 112 1.43 1.03 -14.33
N LYS A 113 2.04 0.66 -15.46
CA LYS A 113 2.37 1.61 -16.55
C LYS A 113 3.24 2.76 -15.97
N ASN A 114 2.87 4.01 -16.20
CA ASN A 114 3.60 5.18 -15.73
C ASN A 114 2.96 5.82 -14.47
N ALA A 115 2.30 5.03 -13.63
CA ALA A 115 1.64 5.55 -12.44
C ALA A 115 1.88 4.65 -11.23
N ILE A 116 2.19 5.28 -10.09
CA ILE A 116 2.21 4.66 -8.78
C ILE A 116 0.78 4.40 -8.36
N ARG A 117 0.47 3.15 -8.05
CA ARG A 117 -0.86 2.68 -7.68
C ARG A 117 -1.01 2.45 -6.20
N GLU A 118 0.06 1.99 -5.57
CA GLU A 118 0.06 1.69 -4.15
C GLU A 118 1.42 2.04 -3.54
N ILE A 119 1.40 2.50 -2.30
CA ILE A 119 2.56 2.59 -1.43
C ILE A 119 2.25 1.77 -0.20
N VAL A 120 3.23 1.00 0.27
CA VAL A 120 3.13 0.20 1.49
C VAL A 120 4.31 0.51 2.38
N LEU A 121 4.02 0.98 3.59
CA LEU A 121 4.99 1.17 4.66
C LEU A 121 4.89 -0.02 5.60
N LYS A 122 6.03 -0.64 5.91
CA LYS A 122 6.18 -1.66 6.93
C LYS A 122 7.09 -1.13 8.02
N ILE A 123 6.64 -1.26 9.26
CA ILE A 123 7.44 -1.00 10.46
C ILE A 123 7.43 -2.29 11.28
N LYS A 124 8.61 -2.78 11.60
CA LYS A 124 8.80 -3.94 12.45
C LYS A 124 9.72 -3.56 13.59
N SER A 125 9.24 -3.71 14.81
CA SER A 125 10.01 -3.63 16.06
C SER A 125 10.07 -5.01 16.70
N ASP A 126 10.65 -5.09 17.92
CA ASP A 126 10.72 -6.36 18.65
C ASP A 126 9.35 -6.97 18.94
N ASN A 127 8.35 -6.13 19.25
CA ASN A 127 7.01 -6.56 19.66
C ASN A 127 5.93 -6.27 18.62
N ASP A 128 6.13 -5.27 17.77
CA ASP A 128 5.08 -4.75 16.90
C ASP A 128 5.42 -4.96 15.42
N PHE A 129 4.38 -5.27 14.67
CA PHE A 129 4.43 -5.30 13.22
C PHE A 129 3.30 -4.44 12.67
N VAL A 130 3.65 -3.30 12.08
CA VAL A 130 2.70 -2.34 11.52
C VAL A 130 2.81 -2.29 10.01
N VAL A 131 1.69 -2.34 9.33
CA VAL A 131 1.63 -2.17 7.87
C VAL A 131 0.60 -1.10 7.54
N LEU A 132 1.04 -0.08 6.79
CA LEU A 132 0.18 0.97 6.23
C LEU A 132 0.19 0.85 4.71
N GLY A 133 -0.97 0.60 4.13
CA GLY A 133 -1.18 0.59 2.68
C GLY A 133 -1.93 1.83 2.21
N LEU A 134 -1.40 2.49 1.19
CA LEU A 134 -1.98 3.66 0.54
C LEU A 134 -2.34 3.30 -0.89
N LYS A 135 -3.62 3.30 -1.23
CA LYS A 135 -4.07 3.20 -2.62
C LYS A 135 -4.14 4.58 -3.23
N MET A 136 -3.50 4.77 -4.38
CA MET A 136 -3.41 6.07 -5.04
C MET A 136 -3.42 5.98 -6.56
N ASN A 137 -3.32 7.13 -7.21
CA ASN A 137 -3.03 7.23 -8.63
C ASN A 137 -2.19 8.49 -8.86
N MET A 138 -0.87 8.32 -8.92
CA MET A 138 0.10 9.40 -9.09
C MET A 138 1.02 9.08 -10.27
N LEU A 139 1.29 10.04 -11.13
CA LEU A 139 2.30 9.87 -12.18
C LEU A 139 3.68 9.62 -11.54
N GLU A 140 4.44 8.71 -12.11
CA GLU A 140 5.80 8.41 -11.66
C GLU A 140 6.69 9.66 -11.62
N SER A 141 6.57 10.54 -12.62
CA SER A 141 7.30 11.80 -12.67
C SER A 141 7.02 12.72 -11.47
N ASP A 142 5.79 12.77 -11.00
CA ASP A 142 5.41 13.59 -9.85
C ASP A 142 5.89 12.96 -8.54
N PHE A 143 5.81 11.64 -8.44
CA PHE A 143 6.34 10.88 -7.33
C PHE A 143 7.86 11.08 -7.17
N ASN A 144 8.60 10.94 -8.26
CA ASN A 144 10.06 11.14 -8.28
C ASN A 144 10.47 12.56 -7.87
N LYS A 145 9.67 13.59 -8.20
CA LYS A 145 9.92 14.96 -7.73
C LYS A 145 9.81 15.08 -6.22
N ILE A 146 8.78 14.44 -5.62
CA ILE A 146 8.57 14.46 -4.17
C ILE A 146 9.74 13.78 -3.47
N ILE A 147 10.17 12.59 -3.92
CA ILE A 147 11.28 11.85 -3.30
C ILE A 147 12.59 12.64 -3.40
N LYS A 148 12.92 13.18 -4.57
CA LYS A 148 14.16 13.99 -4.75
C LYS A 148 14.19 15.24 -3.87
N ASN A 149 13.06 15.90 -3.67
CA ASN A 149 12.99 17.06 -2.80
C ASN A 149 13.25 16.70 -1.33
N SER A 150 12.81 15.51 -0.89
CA SER A 150 13.06 14.99 0.45
C SER A 150 14.53 14.66 0.67
N ASP A 151 15.20 13.99 -0.28
CA ASP A 151 16.62 13.63 -0.18
C ASP A 151 17.52 14.87 -0.05
N ASN A 152 17.23 15.93 -0.79
CA ASN A 152 18.00 17.18 -0.75
C ASN A 152 17.94 17.92 0.60
N ARG A 153 16.97 17.61 1.45
CA ARG A 153 16.85 18.21 2.79
C ARG A 153 17.55 17.38 3.87
N ILE A 154 17.48 16.07 3.76
CA ILE A 154 18.18 15.15 4.68
C ILE A 154 19.69 15.39 4.61
N SER A 155 20.21 15.76 3.42
CA SER A 155 21.64 16.06 3.20
C SER A 155 22.09 17.44 3.72
N ARG A 156 21.17 18.30 4.19
CA ARG A 156 21.48 19.68 4.63
C ARG A 156 21.37 19.89 6.14
N ASN A 157 20.93 18.89 6.89
CA ASN A 157 20.90 18.85 8.35
C ASN A 157 21.94 17.89 8.89
#